data_1fe278a030ac28bcbc1802b5754f99a7
#
_entry.id   1fe278a030ac28bcbc1802b5754f99a7
#
_cell.length_a   1.000
_cell.length_b   1.000
_cell.length_c   1.000
_cell.angle_alpha   90.00
_cell.angle_beta   90.00
_cell.angle_gamma   90.00
#
_symmetry.space_group_name_H-M   'P 1'
#
loop_
_entity.id
_entity.type
_entity.pdbx_description
1 polymer ?
#
loop_
_entity_poly.entity_id
_entity_poly.type
_entity_poly.pdbx_seq_one_letter_code
_entity_poly.pdbx_strand_id
1 'polypeptide(L)'
;MKILIIGAGGHVGGAAASALDAHEVIRASRSGDHAVDVSDPESIERLFTDVGTVDAVVVAVGSVPFAPLADLGRDDYESAFRSKVLAQLDVVRLGVDRVSDRGSFTLTTGILAREPIATGAAASLANGALESYVMAAATELPRGIRINAVSPSVLEDAPSYFSAFPGFVPVSTHRVGQAYVKSVLGVQTGQVFRVD
;
A
#
# COMPACT_ATOMS: atom_id res chain seq x y z
N MET A 1 0.87 -12.64 15.86
CA MET A 1 0.24 -11.32 15.58
C MET A 1 -0.95 -11.54 14.68
N LYS A 2 -1.97 -10.70 14.83
CA LYS A 2 -3.13 -10.64 13.94
C LYS A 2 -2.92 -9.51 12.93
N ILE A 3 -2.82 -9.85 11.66
CA ILE A 3 -2.41 -8.93 10.59
C ILE A 3 -3.51 -8.84 9.55
N LEU A 4 -4.04 -7.64 9.33
CA LEU A 4 -5.01 -7.37 8.26
C LEU A 4 -4.25 -6.93 7.00
N ILE A 5 -4.50 -7.61 5.88
CA ILE A 5 -3.93 -7.26 4.57
C ILE A 5 -5.06 -6.90 3.62
N ILE A 6 -5.19 -5.62 3.30
CA ILE A 6 -6.16 -5.09 2.34
C ILE A 6 -5.50 -5.07 0.95
N GLY A 7 -6.14 -5.72 -0.02
CA GLY A 7 -5.59 -5.95 -1.35
C GLY A 7 -4.80 -7.26 -1.47
N ALA A 8 -5.03 -8.21 -0.56
CA ALA A 8 -4.33 -9.50 -0.51
C ALA A 8 -4.47 -10.37 -1.78
N GLY A 9 -5.44 -10.08 -2.65
CA GLY A 9 -5.64 -10.79 -3.92
C GLY A 9 -4.74 -10.30 -5.07
N GLY A 10 -4.05 -9.17 -4.93
CA GLY A 10 -3.10 -8.64 -5.91
C GLY A 10 -1.68 -9.20 -5.73
N HIS A 11 -0.80 -8.99 -6.74
CA HIS A 11 0.60 -9.47 -6.69
C HIS A 11 1.35 -8.98 -5.44
N VAL A 12 1.28 -7.68 -5.16
CA VAL A 12 1.99 -7.06 -4.03
C VAL A 12 1.39 -7.50 -2.69
N GLY A 13 0.05 -7.46 -2.55
CA GLY A 13 -0.64 -7.91 -1.34
C GLY A 13 -0.49 -9.41 -1.10
N GLY A 14 -0.47 -10.22 -2.17
CA GLY A 14 -0.17 -11.65 -2.11
C GLY A 14 1.25 -11.94 -1.62
N ALA A 15 2.23 -11.16 -2.08
CA ALA A 15 3.61 -11.25 -1.61
C ALA A 15 3.72 -10.96 -0.10
N ALA A 16 3.04 -9.91 0.38
CA ALA A 16 2.97 -9.60 1.80
C ALA A 16 2.31 -10.74 2.60
N ALA A 17 1.18 -11.26 2.11
CA ALA A 17 0.44 -12.33 2.77
C ALA A 17 1.24 -13.65 2.84
N SER A 18 2.01 -13.96 1.81
CA SER A 18 2.87 -15.15 1.80
C SER A 18 4.08 -15.01 2.72
N ALA A 19 4.66 -13.80 2.80
CA ALA A 19 5.82 -13.57 3.66
C ALA A 19 5.48 -13.48 5.16
N LEU A 20 4.21 -13.25 5.50
CA LEU A 20 3.70 -13.12 6.86
C LEU A 20 2.85 -14.33 7.31
N ASP A 21 2.87 -15.44 6.56
CA ASP A 21 2.01 -16.61 6.76
C ASP A 21 2.21 -17.36 8.09
N ALA A 22 3.35 -17.13 8.76
CA ALA A 22 3.59 -17.62 10.13
C ALA A 22 2.70 -16.92 11.19
N HIS A 23 1.91 -15.90 10.79
CA HIS A 23 1.03 -15.12 11.65
C HIS A 23 -0.45 -15.37 11.30
N GLU A 24 -1.37 -14.87 12.12
CA GLU A 24 -2.80 -14.85 11.78
C GLU A 24 -3.05 -13.76 10.73
N VAL A 25 -3.07 -14.15 9.46
CA VAL A 25 -3.28 -13.23 8.33
C VAL A 25 -4.75 -13.21 7.91
N ILE A 26 -5.39 -12.06 8.10
CA ILE A 26 -6.72 -11.77 7.58
C ILE A 26 -6.57 -11.12 6.22
N ARG A 27 -7.11 -11.77 5.18
CA ARG A 27 -7.05 -11.33 3.79
C ARG A 27 -8.33 -10.59 3.42
N ALA A 28 -8.23 -9.30 3.15
CA ALA A 28 -9.34 -8.49 2.68
C ALA A 28 -9.13 -8.06 1.23
N SER A 29 -10.19 -8.08 0.44
CA SER A 29 -10.21 -7.68 -0.96
C SER A 29 -11.63 -7.29 -1.38
N ARG A 30 -11.86 -6.95 -2.65
CA ARG A 30 -13.21 -6.61 -3.15
C ARG A 30 -14.21 -7.80 -3.11
N SER A 31 -13.72 -9.00 -2.93
CA SER A 31 -14.52 -10.22 -2.85
C SER A 31 -13.91 -11.19 -1.84
N GLY A 32 -14.69 -12.13 -1.33
CA GLY A 32 -14.28 -13.10 -0.31
C GLY A 32 -14.87 -12.80 1.06
N ASP A 33 -14.40 -13.50 2.08
CA ASP A 33 -14.97 -13.47 3.44
C ASP A 33 -14.87 -12.08 4.11
N HIS A 34 -13.81 -11.34 3.81
CA HIS A 34 -13.59 -9.96 4.27
C HIS A 34 -13.61 -9.01 3.06
N ALA A 35 -14.80 -8.81 2.51
CA ALA A 35 -14.99 -7.91 1.38
C ALA A 35 -14.87 -6.44 1.81
N VAL A 36 -14.11 -5.66 1.02
CA VAL A 36 -13.95 -4.21 1.25
C VAL A 36 -13.83 -3.45 -0.06
N ASP A 37 -14.59 -2.38 -0.18
CA ASP A 37 -14.39 -1.32 -1.16
C ASP A 37 -13.68 -0.16 -0.47
N VAL A 38 -12.40 0.01 -0.77
CA VAL A 38 -11.57 1.08 -0.18
C VAL A 38 -11.90 2.48 -0.72
N SER A 39 -12.78 2.59 -1.70
CA SER A 39 -13.33 3.88 -2.17
C SER A 39 -14.54 4.35 -1.35
N ASP A 40 -15.09 3.46 -0.51
CA ASP A 40 -16.21 3.69 0.40
C ASP A 40 -15.73 3.66 1.86
N PRO A 41 -15.65 4.82 2.55
CA PRO A 41 -15.28 4.88 3.96
C PRO A 41 -16.12 3.99 4.87
N GLU A 42 -17.44 3.87 4.61
CA GLU A 42 -18.31 3.00 5.41
C GLU A 42 -17.95 1.53 5.24
N SER A 43 -17.50 1.12 4.05
CA SER A 43 -17.01 -0.25 3.81
C SER A 43 -15.74 -0.54 4.62
N ILE A 44 -14.85 0.43 4.75
CA ILE A 44 -13.65 0.31 5.59
C ILE A 44 -14.03 0.20 7.07
N GLU A 45 -14.98 1.01 7.55
CA GLU A 45 -15.46 0.94 8.95
C GLU A 45 -16.11 -0.41 9.27
N ARG A 46 -16.93 -0.94 8.34
CA ARG A 46 -17.52 -2.29 8.47
C ARG A 46 -16.43 -3.35 8.56
N LEU A 47 -15.42 -3.30 7.69
CA LEU A 47 -14.30 -4.24 7.75
C LEU A 47 -13.61 -4.23 9.10
N PHE A 48 -13.26 -3.06 9.65
CA PHE A 48 -12.64 -2.96 10.96
C PHE A 48 -13.56 -3.41 12.10
N THR A 49 -14.87 -3.24 11.96
CA THR A 49 -15.85 -3.73 12.93
C THR A 49 -15.89 -5.26 12.94
N ASP A 50 -15.91 -5.89 11.77
CA ASP A 50 -15.95 -7.34 11.60
C ASP A 50 -14.66 -8.02 12.06
N VAL A 51 -13.52 -7.42 11.70
CA VAL A 51 -12.19 -7.95 12.02
C VAL A 51 -11.81 -7.69 13.50
N GLY A 52 -12.29 -6.59 14.08
CA GLY A 52 -11.90 -6.15 15.42
C GLY A 52 -10.47 -5.64 15.48
N THR A 53 -9.85 -5.71 16.66
CA THR A 53 -8.48 -5.20 16.88
C THR A 53 -7.43 -6.09 16.20
N VAL A 54 -6.46 -5.45 15.54
CA VAL A 54 -5.33 -6.10 14.86
C VAL A 54 -4.00 -5.51 15.31
N ASP A 55 -2.91 -6.26 15.14
CA ASP A 55 -1.56 -5.80 15.47
C ASP A 55 -0.90 -5.03 14.34
N ALA A 56 -1.29 -5.32 13.09
CA ALA A 56 -0.77 -4.62 11.93
C ALA A 56 -1.79 -4.57 10.80
N VAL A 57 -1.72 -3.51 9.99
CA VAL A 57 -2.50 -3.33 8.77
C VAL A 57 -1.55 -3.09 7.60
N VAL A 58 -1.66 -3.93 6.57
CA VAL A 58 -0.98 -3.76 5.29
C VAL A 58 -2.01 -3.31 4.26
N VAL A 59 -1.70 -2.22 3.54
CA VAL A 59 -2.59 -1.66 2.53
C VAL A 59 -1.90 -1.74 1.17
N ALA A 60 -2.29 -2.74 0.37
CA ALA A 60 -1.72 -3.01 -0.96
C ALA A 60 -2.77 -2.78 -2.06
N VAL A 61 -3.34 -1.59 -2.06
CA VAL A 61 -4.40 -1.17 -2.99
C VAL A 61 -4.04 0.11 -3.73
N GLY A 62 -4.74 0.33 -4.83
CA GLY A 62 -4.67 1.55 -5.63
C GLY A 62 -4.44 1.25 -7.10
N SER A 63 -5.11 2.02 -7.94
CA SER A 63 -4.87 2.06 -9.38
C SER A 63 -4.65 3.51 -9.81
N VAL A 64 -3.91 3.69 -10.88
CA VAL A 64 -3.61 5.01 -11.42
C VAL A 64 -3.64 4.93 -12.95
N PRO A 65 -4.09 5.97 -13.66
CA PRO A 65 -4.00 6.02 -15.10
C PRO A 65 -2.55 6.15 -15.55
N PHE A 66 -2.24 5.50 -16.68
CA PHE A 66 -0.98 5.65 -17.40
C PHE A 66 -1.29 6.21 -18.78
N ALA A 67 -0.91 7.46 -19.01
CA ALA A 67 -1.10 8.16 -20.27
C ALA A 67 -0.01 9.21 -20.49
N PRO A 68 0.28 9.62 -21.75
CA PRO A 68 1.14 10.75 -22.03
C PRO A 68 0.71 11.99 -21.26
N LEU A 69 1.67 12.79 -20.79
CA LEU A 69 1.37 13.99 -19.99
C LEU A 69 0.38 14.95 -20.67
N ALA A 70 0.45 15.04 -22.02
CA ALA A 70 -0.44 15.90 -22.79
C ALA A 70 -1.90 15.42 -22.83
N ASP A 71 -2.14 14.13 -22.54
CA ASP A 71 -3.46 13.50 -22.59
C ASP A 71 -4.09 13.39 -21.20
N LEU A 72 -3.33 13.67 -20.13
CA LEU A 72 -3.84 13.65 -18.75
C LEU A 72 -4.63 14.92 -18.44
N GLY A 73 -5.90 14.76 -18.14
CA GLY A 73 -6.78 15.83 -17.65
C GLY A 73 -6.82 15.89 -16.12
N ARG A 74 -7.55 16.89 -15.60
CA ARG A 74 -7.80 17.04 -14.15
C ARG A 74 -8.42 15.77 -13.56
N ASP A 75 -9.39 15.17 -14.24
CA ASP A 75 -10.13 14.00 -13.75
C ASP A 75 -9.22 12.77 -13.56
N ASP A 76 -8.18 12.63 -14.40
CA ASP A 76 -7.19 11.55 -14.26
C ASP A 76 -6.38 11.68 -12.98
N TYR A 77 -5.95 12.90 -12.64
CA TYR A 77 -5.24 13.18 -11.39
C TYR A 77 -6.14 12.99 -10.18
N GLU A 78 -7.40 13.47 -10.24
CA GLU A 78 -8.37 13.27 -9.17
C GLU A 78 -8.69 11.78 -8.99
N SER A 79 -8.83 11.03 -10.07
CA SER A 79 -9.02 9.57 -10.05
C SER A 79 -7.84 8.86 -9.41
N ALA A 80 -6.60 9.18 -9.81
CA ALA A 80 -5.38 8.62 -9.21
C ALA A 80 -5.31 8.93 -7.71
N PHE A 81 -5.62 10.16 -7.34
CA PHE A 81 -5.59 10.58 -5.94
C PHE A 81 -6.65 9.84 -5.12
N ARG A 82 -7.87 9.74 -5.62
CA ARG A 82 -8.98 9.05 -4.94
C ARG A 82 -8.71 7.55 -4.79
N SER A 83 -8.32 6.88 -5.87
CA SER A 83 -8.21 5.42 -5.91
C SER A 83 -6.95 4.89 -5.23
N LYS A 84 -5.88 5.70 -5.10
CA LYS A 84 -4.63 5.24 -4.49
C LYS A 84 -4.28 6.01 -3.23
N VAL A 85 -4.39 7.34 -3.21
CA VAL A 85 -3.98 8.13 -2.04
C VAL A 85 -5.07 8.08 -0.98
N LEU A 86 -6.26 8.63 -1.26
CA LEU A 86 -7.34 8.68 -0.27
C LEU A 86 -7.76 7.31 0.23
N ALA A 87 -7.82 6.31 -0.66
CA ALA A 87 -8.11 4.92 -0.29
C ALA A 87 -7.17 4.38 0.81
N GLN A 88 -5.87 4.68 0.75
CA GLN A 88 -4.92 4.24 1.77
C GLN A 88 -4.94 5.15 3.02
N LEU A 89 -5.14 6.44 2.85
CA LEU A 89 -5.27 7.38 3.96
C LEU A 89 -6.51 7.07 4.82
N ASP A 90 -7.63 6.75 4.19
CA ASP A 90 -8.86 6.39 4.90
C ASP A 90 -8.71 5.12 5.71
N VAL A 91 -7.97 4.13 5.22
CA VAL A 91 -7.64 2.94 6.02
C VAL A 91 -6.85 3.32 7.28
N VAL A 92 -5.89 4.23 7.20
CA VAL A 92 -5.14 4.70 8.39
C VAL A 92 -6.05 5.47 9.33
N ARG A 93 -6.79 6.46 8.80
CA ARG A 93 -7.66 7.35 9.57
C ARG A 93 -8.77 6.61 10.32
N LEU A 94 -9.43 5.67 9.65
CA LEU A 94 -10.55 4.89 10.20
C LEU A 94 -10.09 3.69 11.03
N GLY A 95 -8.86 3.21 10.77
CA GLY A 95 -8.30 2.04 11.43
C GLY A 95 -7.43 2.34 12.65
N VAL A 96 -7.06 3.60 12.92
CA VAL A 96 -6.12 3.92 13.98
C VAL A 96 -6.56 3.41 15.35
N ASP A 97 -7.85 3.48 15.68
CA ASP A 97 -8.40 3.00 16.95
C ASP A 97 -8.59 1.47 17.01
N ARG A 98 -8.38 0.79 15.90
CA ARG A 98 -8.48 -0.66 15.75
C ARG A 98 -7.11 -1.35 15.67
N VAL A 99 -6.03 -0.58 15.73
CA VAL A 99 -4.67 -1.11 15.80
C VAL A 99 -4.19 -1.08 17.25
N SER A 100 -3.60 -2.20 17.70
CA SER A 100 -3.04 -2.38 19.04
C SER A 100 -1.95 -1.33 19.32
N ASP A 101 -1.70 -1.04 20.59
CA ASP A 101 -0.55 -0.22 21.02
C ASP A 101 0.74 -0.80 20.43
N ARG A 102 1.62 0.07 19.92
CA ARG A 102 2.86 -0.30 19.20
C ARG A 102 2.66 -1.13 17.94
N GLY A 103 1.42 -1.24 17.44
CA GLY A 103 1.12 -1.86 16.16
C GLY A 103 1.64 -1.07 14.98
N SER A 104 1.20 -1.41 13.77
CA SER A 104 1.72 -0.72 12.58
C SER A 104 0.75 -0.64 11.42
N PHE A 105 0.92 0.41 10.61
CA PHE A 105 0.41 0.50 9.25
C PHE A 105 1.56 0.38 8.24
N THR A 106 1.33 -0.33 7.13
CA THR A 106 2.25 -0.38 6.00
C THR A 106 1.50 -0.06 4.72
N LEU A 107 1.80 1.09 4.15
CA LEU A 107 1.23 1.54 2.88
C LEU A 107 2.04 1.01 1.69
N THR A 108 1.44 1.04 0.50
CA THR A 108 2.08 0.62 -0.74
C THR A 108 2.20 1.80 -1.70
N THR A 109 3.43 2.15 -2.04
CA THR A 109 3.76 3.16 -3.04
C THR A 109 4.33 2.49 -4.31
N GLY A 110 5.41 2.98 -4.84
CA GLY A 110 6.13 2.39 -5.98
C GLY A 110 7.29 3.26 -6.42
N ILE A 111 8.22 2.66 -7.15
CA ILE A 111 9.46 3.29 -7.63
C ILE A 111 9.23 4.60 -8.38
N LEU A 112 8.07 4.75 -9.03
CA LEU A 112 7.72 5.95 -9.80
C LEU A 112 7.62 7.23 -8.96
N ALA A 113 7.63 7.14 -7.63
CA ALA A 113 7.81 8.31 -6.76
C ALA A 113 9.17 9.00 -6.97
N ARG A 114 10.18 8.26 -7.48
CA ARG A 114 11.59 8.69 -7.57
C ARG A 114 12.16 8.57 -8.97
N GLU A 115 11.83 7.50 -9.67
CA GLU A 115 12.34 7.17 -10.99
C GLU A 115 11.19 7.16 -11.99
N PRO A 116 10.96 8.25 -12.73
CA PRO A 116 9.80 8.39 -13.61
C PRO A 116 9.97 7.56 -14.89
N ILE A 117 8.83 7.15 -15.43
CA ILE A 117 8.72 6.59 -16.78
C ILE A 117 7.84 7.49 -17.66
N ALA A 118 7.91 7.31 -18.96
CA ALA A 118 6.94 7.90 -19.86
C ALA A 118 5.53 7.43 -19.46
N THR A 119 4.53 8.29 -19.56
CA THR A 119 3.12 8.01 -19.15
C THR A 119 2.87 7.83 -17.65
N GLY A 120 3.89 7.96 -16.79
CA GLY A 120 3.82 7.68 -15.36
C GLY A 120 3.47 8.86 -14.45
N ALA A 121 3.13 10.05 -14.98
CA ALA A 121 3.00 11.28 -14.17
C ALA A 121 1.96 11.16 -13.04
N ALA A 122 0.78 10.59 -13.29
CA ALA A 122 -0.23 10.39 -12.27
C ALA A 122 0.20 9.37 -11.19
N ALA A 123 0.94 8.33 -11.60
CA ALA A 123 1.50 7.35 -10.67
C ALA A 123 2.59 7.96 -9.79
N SER A 124 3.48 8.78 -10.36
CA SER A 124 4.52 9.49 -9.62
C SER A 124 3.92 10.44 -8.58
N LEU A 125 2.89 11.21 -8.96
CA LEU A 125 2.16 12.08 -8.05
C LEU A 125 1.57 11.31 -6.86
N ALA A 126 0.82 10.24 -7.14
CA ALA A 126 0.15 9.48 -6.10
C ALA A 126 1.13 8.76 -5.16
N ASN A 127 2.20 8.17 -5.70
CA ASN A 127 3.24 7.52 -4.90
C ASN A 127 4.00 8.53 -4.03
N GLY A 128 4.39 9.67 -4.61
CA GLY A 128 5.08 10.73 -3.88
C GLY A 128 4.24 11.32 -2.75
N ALA A 129 2.94 11.52 -2.98
CA ALA A 129 2.02 11.98 -1.95
C ALA A 129 1.97 11.02 -0.75
N LEU A 130 1.90 9.71 -1.00
CA LEU A 130 1.90 8.68 0.05
C LEU A 130 3.23 8.63 0.80
N GLU A 131 4.39 8.73 0.11
CA GLU A 131 5.70 8.73 0.76
C GLU A 131 5.84 9.95 1.71
N SER A 132 5.40 11.13 1.26
CA SER A 132 5.39 12.33 2.11
C SER A 132 4.42 12.20 3.30
N TYR A 133 3.22 11.63 3.05
CA TYR A 133 2.24 11.40 4.11
C TYR A 133 2.80 10.47 5.20
N VAL A 134 3.45 9.37 4.83
CA VAL A 134 4.04 8.40 5.78
C VAL A 134 5.06 9.08 6.70
N MET A 135 5.92 9.95 6.16
CA MET A 135 6.90 10.68 6.97
C MET A 135 6.22 11.61 7.99
N ALA A 136 5.19 12.32 7.59
CA ALA A 136 4.46 13.21 8.49
C ALA A 136 3.64 12.43 9.53
N ALA A 137 2.84 11.46 9.09
CA ALA A 137 1.99 10.67 9.97
C ALA A 137 2.76 9.89 11.04
N ALA A 138 4.00 9.49 10.75
CA ALA A 138 4.87 8.82 11.71
C ALA A 138 5.19 9.66 12.95
N THR A 139 5.06 10.99 12.86
CA THR A 139 5.30 11.90 13.99
C THR A 139 4.06 12.12 14.86
N GLU A 140 2.87 11.75 14.37
CA GLU A 140 1.59 12.10 14.98
C GLU A 140 0.76 10.89 15.42
N LEU A 141 1.04 9.69 14.91
CA LEU A 141 0.28 8.49 15.27
C LEU A 141 0.37 8.20 16.78
N PRO A 142 -0.78 7.96 17.44
CA PRO A 142 -0.83 7.77 18.89
C PRO A 142 -0.31 6.39 19.31
N ARG A 143 -0.16 6.18 20.62
CA ARG A 143 0.10 4.88 21.26
C ARG A 143 1.34 4.14 20.74
N GLY A 144 2.31 4.87 20.14
CA GLY A 144 3.49 4.27 19.54
C GLY A 144 3.23 3.44 18.29
N ILE A 145 2.07 3.64 17.64
CA ILE A 145 1.74 3.03 16.35
C ILE A 145 2.73 3.55 15.31
N ARG A 146 3.30 2.62 14.54
CA ARG A 146 4.26 2.91 13.47
C ARG A 146 3.56 2.98 12.12
N ILE A 147 4.11 3.75 11.21
CA ILE A 147 3.67 3.77 9.81
C ILE A 147 4.87 3.80 8.89
N ASN A 148 4.84 2.96 7.85
CA ASN A 148 5.87 2.90 6.83
C ASN A 148 5.23 2.70 5.45
N ALA A 149 6.03 2.82 4.39
CA ALA A 149 5.65 2.44 3.05
C ALA A 149 6.60 1.37 2.48
N VAL A 150 6.07 0.48 1.65
CA VAL A 150 6.85 -0.39 0.76
C VAL A 150 6.72 0.17 -0.65
N SER A 151 7.86 0.39 -1.31
CA SER A 151 7.97 1.05 -2.61
C SER A 151 8.71 0.14 -3.59
N PRO A 152 8.00 -0.83 -4.23
CA PRO A 152 8.62 -1.77 -5.15
C PRO A 152 8.85 -1.15 -6.54
N SER A 153 9.85 -1.70 -7.24
CA SER A 153 9.98 -1.60 -8.69
C SER A 153 8.95 -2.51 -9.39
N VAL A 154 9.03 -2.63 -10.71
CA VAL A 154 8.18 -3.57 -11.47
C VAL A 154 8.45 -5.00 -11.02
N LEU A 155 7.40 -5.78 -10.85
CA LEU A 155 7.50 -7.17 -10.35
C LEU A 155 7.86 -8.15 -11.48
N GLU A 156 8.69 -9.15 -11.18
CA GLU A 156 9.07 -10.23 -12.12
C GLU A 156 7.85 -10.99 -12.68
N ASP A 157 6.79 -11.14 -11.88
CA ASP A 157 5.55 -11.84 -12.25
C ASP A 157 4.50 -10.93 -12.91
N ALA A 158 4.90 -9.69 -13.29
CA ALA A 158 4.06 -8.74 -14.01
C ALA A 158 4.67 -8.33 -15.37
N PRO A 159 4.99 -9.27 -16.29
CA PRO A 159 5.73 -9.00 -17.52
C PRO A 159 5.01 -8.04 -18.49
N SER A 160 3.70 -7.91 -18.36
CA SER A 160 2.91 -6.96 -19.15
C SER A 160 3.32 -5.49 -18.95
N TYR A 161 3.99 -5.17 -17.84
CA TYR A 161 4.48 -3.82 -17.55
C TYR A 161 5.90 -3.56 -18.05
N PHE A 162 6.70 -4.58 -18.40
CA PHE A 162 8.13 -4.41 -18.70
C PHE A 162 8.43 -3.43 -19.82
N SER A 163 7.58 -3.40 -20.85
CA SER A 163 7.75 -2.46 -21.96
C SER A 163 7.62 -0.99 -21.54
N ALA A 164 6.88 -0.72 -20.47
CA ALA A 164 6.71 0.63 -19.91
C ALA A 164 7.85 1.03 -18.96
N PHE A 165 8.73 0.08 -18.57
CA PHE A 165 9.81 0.28 -17.61
C PHE A 165 11.20 -0.01 -18.24
N PRO A 166 11.61 0.72 -19.29
CA PRO A 166 12.89 0.46 -19.98
C PRO A 166 14.07 0.72 -19.04
N GLY A 167 14.93 -0.30 -18.89
CA GLY A 167 16.12 -0.22 -18.03
C GLY A 167 15.90 -0.51 -16.55
N PHE A 168 14.65 -0.69 -16.11
CA PHE A 168 14.40 -1.13 -14.74
C PHE A 168 14.64 -2.64 -14.61
N VAL A 169 15.23 -3.03 -13.48
CA VAL A 169 15.41 -4.44 -13.15
C VAL A 169 14.15 -4.91 -12.41
N PRO A 170 13.43 -5.93 -12.91
CA PRO A 170 12.29 -6.48 -12.19
C PRO A 170 12.70 -7.08 -10.84
N VAL A 171 11.83 -6.93 -9.84
CA VAL A 171 12.06 -7.44 -8.49
C VAL A 171 11.16 -8.63 -8.18
N SER A 172 11.69 -9.60 -7.43
CA SER A 172 10.91 -10.77 -7.05
C SER A 172 9.86 -10.44 -5.99
N THR A 173 8.71 -11.12 -6.06
CA THR A 173 7.66 -11.05 -5.03
C THR A 173 8.20 -11.43 -3.67
N HIS A 174 9.18 -12.33 -3.58
CA HIS A 174 9.86 -12.67 -2.33
C HIS A 174 10.55 -11.44 -1.70
N ARG A 175 11.34 -10.67 -2.47
CA ARG A 175 11.99 -9.44 -1.96
C ARG A 175 10.97 -8.42 -1.50
N VAL A 176 9.89 -8.25 -2.24
CA VAL A 176 8.79 -7.36 -1.86
C VAL A 176 8.14 -7.82 -0.55
N GLY A 177 7.85 -9.11 -0.42
CA GLY A 177 7.34 -9.69 0.82
C GLY A 177 8.25 -9.44 2.03
N GLN A 178 9.58 -9.57 1.88
CA GLN A 178 10.54 -9.27 2.95
C GLN A 178 10.53 -7.80 3.38
N ALA A 179 10.24 -6.86 2.48
CA ALA A 179 10.08 -5.46 2.85
C ALA A 179 8.83 -5.24 3.74
N TYR A 180 7.73 -5.97 3.48
CA TYR A 180 6.56 -5.97 4.37
C TYR A 180 6.88 -6.58 5.73
N VAL A 181 7.59 -7.70 5.78
CA VAL A 181 8.07 -8.31 7.04
C VAL A 181 8.88 -7.29 7.83
N LYS A 182 9.82 -6.59 7.19
CA LYS A 182 10.65 -5.55 7.82
C LYS A 182 9.81 -4.39 8.36
N SER A 183 8.76 -3.97 7.64
CA SER A 183 7.85 -2.92 8.09
C SER A 183 7.00 -3.36 9.28
N VAL A 184 6.40 -4.54 9.20
CA VAL A 184 5.46 -5.06 10.19
C VAL A 184 6.17 -5.46 11.49
N LEU A 185 7.26 -6.23 11.39
CA LEU A 185 7.96 -6.81 12.54
C LEU A 185 9.12 -5.97 13.04
N GLY A 186 9.62 -5.02 12.25
CA GLY A 186 10.73 -4.14 12.64
C GLY A 186 10.30 -3.01 13.56
N VAL A 187 11.27 -2.20 13.96
CA VAL A 187 11.07 -1.08 14.93
C VAL A 187 10.98 0.30 14.26
N GLN A 188 11.21 0.35 12.95
CA GLN A 188 11.27 1.60 12.20
C GLN A 188 9.89 2.20 11.96
N THR A 189 9.81 3.53 11.92
CA THR A 189 8.62 4.28 11.53
C THR A 189 9.00 5.42 10.59
N GLY A 190 8.06 5.90 9.78
CA GLY A 190 8.29 6.98 8.81
C GLY A 190 9.19 6.59 7.64
N GLN A 191 9.42 5.29 7.40
CA GLN A 191 10.35 4.82 6.39
C GLN A 191 9.63 4.43 5.10
N VAL A 192 10.35 4.62 3.99
CA VAL A 192 10.00 4.06 2.69
C VAL A 192 11.00 2.93 2.39
N PHE A 193 10.53 1.69 2.50
CA PHE A 193 11.33 0.50 2.17
C PHE A 193 11.32 0.30 0.65
N ARG A 194 12.40 0.74 0.02
CA ARG A 194 12.62 0.62 -1.43
C ARG A 194 13.00 -0.82 -1.77
N VAL A 195 12.40 -1.33 -2.84
CA VAL A 195 12.68 -2.67 -3.39
C VAL A 195 12.92 -2.48 -4.88
N ASP A 196 14.17 -2.22 -5.23
CA ASP A 196 14.73 -1.94 -6.56
C ASP A 196 16.05 -2.72 -6.77
#